data_412d314813a8440876e76a5639b0e34f
#
_entry.id   412d314813a8440876e76a5639b0e34f
#
_cell.length_a   1.000
_cell.length_b   1.000
_cell.length_c   1.000
_cell.angle_alpha   90.00
_cell.angle_beta   90.00
_cell.angle_gamma   90.00
#
_symmetry.space_group_name_H-M   'P 1'
#
loop_
_entity.id
_entity.type
_entity.pdbx_description
1 polymer ?
#
loop_
_entity_poly.entity_id
_entity_poly.type
_entity_poly.pdbx_seq_one_letter_code
_entity_poly.pdbx_strand_id
1 'polypeptide(L)'
;MSAMGIVALLPMKAHSARVTSKNFRPFAGKPLFRWILDTMLSMDEIERVVINTDAREVLRREGLEDGDVDGRVMIRDRKAEICGDFVSMNLVLADDVANVEAETYLMTHTTNPLLSAATMQAALKRFDAARATGEADSLFTVNRVQTRFYREDGSPVNHDPAELIRTQDLEPWFEENSNLYLFTRDSFAKTDARIGAKPTMFETPPLESVDIDGPDEWAIAEALALYERLRARELETDA
;
A
#
# COMPACT_ATOMS: atom_id res chain seq x y z
N MET A 1 -28.95 -8.59 -7.52
CA MET A 1 -27.97 -8.33 -6.45
C MET A 1 -26.88 -7.53 -7.13
N SER A 2 -26.63 -6.27 -6.71
CA SER A 2 -25.49 -5.49 -7.23
C SER A 2 -24.24 -6.29 -6.90
N ALA A 3 -23.34 -6.48 -7.87
CA ALA A 3 -22.03 -7.05 -7.59
C ALA A 3 -21.39 -6.19 -6.50
N MET A 4 -20.92 -6.81 -5.43
CA MET A 4 -20.15 -6.08 -4.41
C MET A 4 -18.87 -5.63 -5.06
N GLY A 5 -18.54 -4.34 -4.93
CA GLY A 5 -17.39 -3.74 -5.58
C GLY A 5 -16.08 -3.95 -4.83
N ILE A 6 -15.04 -3.27 -5.30
CA ILE A 6 -13.74 -3.20 -4.62
C ILE A 6 -13.80 -2.13 -3.55
N VAL A 7 -13.45 -2.48 -2.32
CA VAL A 7 -13.29 -1.53 -1.21
C VAL A 7 -11.81 -1.38 -0.88
N ALA A 8 -11.33 -0.13 -0.91
CA ALA A 8 -9.98 0.19 -0.49
C ALA A 8 -9.93 0.41 1.03
N LEU A 9 -8.93 -0.17 1.70
CA LEU A 9 -8.67 -0.01 3.12
C LEU A 9 -7.40 0.83 3.30
N LEU A 10 -7.55 1.98 3.96
CA LEU A 10 -6.45 2.90 4.28
C LEU A 10 -6.37 3.10 5.80
N PRO A 11 -5.80 2.15 6.55
CA PRO A 11 -5.61 2.32 7.98
C PRO A 11 -4.61 3.44 8.26
N MET A 12 -4.98 4.37 9.13
CA MET A 12 -4.18 5.55 9.42
C MET A 12 -4.26 5.88 10.91
N LYS A 13 -3.14 6.24 11.54
CA LYS A 13 -3.09 6.65 12.94
C LYS A 13 -2.69 8.12 13.11
N ALA A 14 -3.15 8.76 14.20
CA ALA A 14 -2.84 10.15 14.52
C ALA A 14 -1.34 10.37 14.73
N HIS A 15 -0.70 9.45 15.44
CA HIS A 15 0.69 9.57 15.84
C HIS A 15 1.60 8.58 15.12
N SER A 16 2.81 9.00 14.84
CA SER A 16 3.87 8.18 14.26
C SER A 16 5.15 8.37 15.08
N ALA A 17 5.80 7.26 15.44
CA ALA A 17 6.97 7.30 16.32
C ALA A 17 8.22 7.89 15.64
N ARG A 18 8.45 7.59 14.36
CA ARG A 18 9.68 7.95 13.63
C ARG A 18 9.62 9.32 12.95
N VAL A 19 8.46 9.70 12.43
CA VAL A 19 8.20 11.02 11.81
C VAL A 19 6.95 11.61 12.45
N THR A 20 7.11 12.69 13.21
CA THR A 20 6.00 13.32 13.94
C THR A 20 4.86 13.69 12.98
N SER A 21 3.63 13.28 13.34
CA SER A 21 2.41 13.53 12.57
C SER A 21 2.53 13.14 11.08
N LYS A 22 3.28 12.07 10.77
CA LYS A 22 3.68 11.66 9.43
C LYS A 22 2.56 11.76 8.39
N ASN A 23 1.39 11.21 8.71
CA ASN A 23 0.27 11.15 7.77
C ASN A 23 -0.29 12.53 7.37
N PHE A 24 -0.18 13.51 8.26
CA PHE A 24 -0.75 14.85 8.09
C PHE A 24 0.29 15.92 7.74
N ARG A 25 1.57 15.55 7.78
CA ARG A 25 2.67 16.44 7.43
C ARG A 25 2.62 16.78 5.95
N PRO A 26 2.84 18.08 5.56
CA PRO A 26 2.96 18.48 4.17
C PRO A 26 4.09 17.71 3.46
N PHE A 27 3.73 17.08 2.33
CA PHE A 27 4.60 16.31 1.46
C PHE A 27 4.37 16.77 0.02
N ALA A 28 5.38 17.35 -0.61
CA ALA A 28 5.30 17.88 -1.97
C ALA A 28 4.00 18.71 -2.25
N GLY A 29 3.58 19.55 -1.28
CA GLY A 29 2.51 20.52 -1.43
C GLY A 29 1.12 20.13 -0.95
N LYS A 30 0.90 18.92 -0.42
CA LYS A 30 -0.34 18.50 0.25
C LYS A 30 -0.03 17.50 1.37
N PRO A 31 -0.92 17.25 2.35
CA PRO A 31 -0.70 16.23 3.39
C PRO A 31 -0.37 14.86 2.80
N LEU A 32 0.55 14.12 3.44
CA LEU A 32 1.01 12.81 2.94
C LEU A 32 -0.14 11.86 2.59
N PHE A 33 -1.14 11.73 3.48
CA PHE A 33 -2.26 10.81 3.26
C PHE A 33 -3.07 11.11 2.01
N ARG A 34 -3.12 12.38 1.57
CA ARG A 34 -3.87 12.81 0.39
C ARG A 34 -3.30 12.23 -0.91
N TRP A 35 -2.02 11.90 -0.95
CA TRP A 35 -1.41 11.35 -2.15
C TRP A 35 -2.04 10.03 -2.54
N ILE A 36 -2.01 9.06 -1.64
CA ILE A 36 -2.56 7.74 -1.91
C ILE A 36 -4.10 7.73 -1.91
N LEU A 37 -4.73 8.56 -1.05
CA LEU A 37 -6.18 8.70 -1.01
C LEU A 37 -6.72 9.22 -2.34
N ASP A 38 -6.15 10.31 -2.88
CA ASP A 38 -6.56 10.89 -4.16
C ASP A 38 -6.34 9.91 -5.31
N THR A 39 -5.23 9.13 -5.29
CA THR A 39 -4.99 8.06 -6.26
C THR A 39 -6.08 7.01 -6.23
N MET A 40 -6.46 6.51 -5.06
CA MET A 40 -7.55 5.53 -4.93
C MET A 40 -8.90 6.11 -5.35
N LEU A 41 -9.18 7.37 -5.01
CA LEU A 41 -10.43 8.05 -5.39
C LEU A 41 -10.51 8.38 -6.87
N SER A 42 -9.40 8.42 -7.59
CA SER A 42 -9.37 8.60 -9.05
C SER A 42 -9.72 7.32 -9.83
N MET A 43 -9.78 6.16 -9.16
CA MET A 43 -10.07 4.86 -9.78
C MET A 43 -11.57 4.56 -9.71
N ASP A 44 -12.19 4.35 -10.87
CA ASP A 44 -13.63 4.03 -10.96
C ASP A 44 -13.94 2.63 -10.43
N GLU A 45 -12.96 1.72 -10.42
CA GLU A 45 -13.09 0.36 -9.90
C GLU A 45 -13.26 0.33 -8.37
N ILE A 46 -12.81 1.35 -7.65
CA ILE A 46 -12.92 1.46 -6.20
C ILE A 46 -14.26 2.10 -5.85
N GLU A 47 -15.16 1.29 -5.31
CA GLU A 47 -16.48 1.75 -4.85
C GLU A 47 -16.36 2.70 -3.65
N ARG A 48 -15.45 2.38 -2.72
CA ARG A 48 -15.29 3.11 -1.46
C ARG A 48 -13.88 3.00 -0.92
N VAL A 49 -13.41 4.08 -0.27
CA VAL A 49 -12.18 4.09 0.54
C VAL A 49 -12.57 4.16 2.01
N VAL A 50 -12.17 3.17 2.78
CA VAL A 50 -12.40 3.06 4.23
C VAL A 50 -11.14 3.50 4.95
N ILE A 51 -11.27 4.54 5.79
CA ILE A 51 -10.19 5.06 6.62
C ILE A 51 -10.47 4.65 8.07
N ASN A 52 -9.77 3.63 8.57
CA ASN A 52 -9.82 3.22 9.96
C ASN A 52 -8.78 4.00 10.76
N THR A 53 -9.22 4.89 11.66
CA THR A 53 -8.33 5.88 12.29
C THR A 53 -8.74 6.27 13.70
N ASP A 54 -7.77 6.66 14.50
CA ASP A 54 -7.91 7.37 15.78
C ASP A 54 -7.77 8.91 15.62
N ALA A 55 -7.75 9.41 14.36
CA ALA A 55 -7.44 10.80 14.02
C ALA A 55 -8.60 11.52 13.30
N ARG A 56 -9.85 11.13 13.49
CA ARG A 56 -11.03 11.72 12.81
C ARG A 56 -11.03 13.26 12.87
N GLU A 57 -10.78 13.84 14.04
CA GLU A 57 -10.76 15.30 14.22
C GLU A 57 -9.62 15.98 13.46
N VAL A 58 -8.49 15.29 13.26
CA VAL A 58 -7.39 15.81 12.43
C VAL A 58 -7.79 15.76 10.98
N LEU A 59 -8.40 14.67 10.49
CA LEU A 59 -8.92 14.57 9.12
C LEU A 59 -9.91 15.69 8.81
N ARG A 60 -10.83 15.98 9.74
CA ARG A 60 -11.78 17.08 9.57
C ARG A 60 -11.10 18.44 9.43
N ARG A 61 -10.04 18.71 10.20
CA ARG A 61 -9.24 19.94 10.07
C ARG A 61 -8.50 20.03 8.74
N GLU A 62 -8.12 18.88 8.18
CA GLU A 62 -7.51 18.76 6.84
C GLU A 62 -8.55 18.72 5.71
N GLY A 63 -9.84 19.01 6.04
CA GLY A 63 -10.91 19.08 5.06
C GLY A 63 -11.32 17.72 4.50
N LEU A 64 -11.34 16.67 5.33
CA LEU A 64 -11.87 15.36 4.97
C LEU A 64 -12.88 14.89 6.01
N GLU A 65 -14.09 14.61 5.55
CA GLU A 65 -15.18 14.13 6.37
C GLU A 65 -15.77 12.80 5.84
N ASP A 66 -16.50 12.13 6.71
CA ASP A 66 -17.25 10.92 6.34
C ASP A 66 -18.33 11.26 5.32
N GLY A 67 -18.42 10.50 4.25
CA GLY A 67 -19.34 10.76 3.13
C GLY A 67 -18.79 11.67 2.04
N ASP A 68 -17.59 12.20 2.17
CA ASP A 68 -16.95 13.01 1.12
C ASP A 68 -16.80 12.23 -0.20
N VAL A 69 -16.61 12.99 -1.29
CA VAL A 69 -16.44 12.48 -2.65
C VAL A 69 -17.61 11.56 -3.04
N ASP A 70 -18.82 12.14 -3.03
CA ASP A 70 -20.08 11.47 -3.39
C ASP A 70 -20.34 10.18 -2.58
N GLY A 71 -19.96 10.19 -1.29
CA GLY A 71 -20.13 9.06 -0.37
C GLY A 71 -19.06 7.98 -0.50
N ARG A 72 -18.03 8.19 -1.30
CA ARG A 72 -16.94 7.21 -1.49
C ARG A 72 -15.93 7.17 -0.35
N VAL A 73 -15.87 8.16 0.52
CA VAL A 73 -15.04 8.16 1.74
C VAL A 73 -15.87 7.67 2.92
N MET A 74 -15.40 6.62 3.59
CA MET A 74 -15.94 6.14 4.86
C MET A 74 -14.88 6.26 5.95
N ILE A 75 -15.12 7.07 6.97
CA ILE A 75 -14.21 7.19 8.12
C ILE A 75 -14.77 6.35 9.27
N ARG A 76 -13.98 5.38 9.73
CA ARG A 76 -14.28 4.53 10.88
C ARG A 76 -13.40 4.89 12.07
N ASP A 77 -14.00 5.13 13.23
CA ASP A 77 -13.25 5.35 14.46
C ASP A 77 -12.61 4.04 14.91
N ARG A 78 -11.28 4.04 15.03
CA ARG A 78 -10.52 2.88 15.48
C ARG A 78 -10.86 2.56 16.94
N LYS A 79 -11.22 1.32 17.21
CA LYS A 79 -11.48 0.85 18.56
C LYS A 79 -10.23 0.95 19.43
N ALA A 80 -10.39 1.32 20.70
CA ALA A 80 -9.27 1.55 21.61
C ALA A 80 -8.35 0.31 21.76
N GLU A 81 -8.92 -0.90 21.75
CA GLU A 81 -8.18 -2.17 21.88
C GLU A 81 -7.30 -2.51 20.68
N ILE A 82 -7.51 -1.85 19.54
CA ILE A 82 -6.67 -1.99 18.34
C ILE A 82 -5.89 -0.71 18.00
N CYS A 83 -5.73 0.20 18.96
CA CYS A 83 -4.84 1.35 18.90
C CYS A 83 -3.48 1.01 19.48
N GLY A 84 -2.42 1.69 18.98
CA GLY A 84 -1.06 1.59 19.49
C GLY A 84 -0.03 1.13 18.45
N ASP A 85 1.25 1.21 18.83
CA ASP A 85 2.36 0.95 17.90
C ASP A 85 2.68 -0.55 17.72
N PHE A 86 2.25 -1.38 18.67
CA PHE A 86 2.51 -2.82 18.68
C PHE A 86 1.29 -3.66 18.25
N VAL A 87 0.20 -3.01 17.86
CA VAL A 87 -1.00 -3.70 17.34
C VAL A 87 -0.72 -4.19 15.93
N SER A 88 -0.94 -5.47 15.70
CA SER A 88 -0.83 -6.05 14.36
C SER A 88 -1.80 -5.37 13.38
N MET A 89 -1.33 -5.04 12.19
CA MET A 89 -2.20 -4.52 11.13
C MET A 89 -3.35 -5.48 10.80
N ASN A 90 -3.13 -6.78 10.88
CA ASN A 90 -4.18 -7.77 10.65
C ASN A 90 -5.36 -7.64 11.62
N LEU A 91 -5.15 -7.20 12.87
CA LEU A 91 -6.25 -6.93 13.81
C LEU A 91 -7.07 -5.70 13.39
N VAL A 92 -6.43 -4.66 12.86
CA VAL A 92 -7.12 -3.48 12.33
C VAL A 92 -7.94 -3.87 11.10
N LEU A 93 -7.35 -4.65 10.20
CA LEU A 93 -8.02 -5.15 9.00
C LEU A 93 -9.17 -6.12 9.34
N ALA A 94 -9.02 -6.95 10.37
CA ALA A 94 -10.09 -7.84 10.83
C ALA A 94 -11.34 -7.04 11.27
N ASP A 95 -11.14 -5.91 11.96
CA ASP A 95 -12.23 -5.01 12.30
C ASP A 95 -12.90 -4.40 11.06
N ASP A 96 -12.12 -4.01 10.05
CA ASP A 96 -12.67 -3.48 8.80
C ASP A 96 -13.42 -4.56 8.02
N VAL A 97 -12.83 -5.72 7.82
CA VAL A 97 -13.43 -6.86 7.11
C VAL A 97 -14.73 -7.33 7.78
N ALA A 98 -14.80 -7.30 9.12
CA ALA A 98 -16.00 -7.68 9.86
C ALA A 98 -17.16 -6.69 9.67
N ASN A 99 -16.89 -5.40 9.43
CA ASN A 99 -17.88 -4.34 9.42
C ASN A 99 -18.15 -3.72 8.04
N VAL A 100 -17.33 -4.01 7.05
CA VAL A 100 -17.46 -3.48 5.68
C VAL A 100 -17.47 -4.63 4.69
N GLU A 101 -18.55 -4.78 3.94
CA GLU A 101 -18.66 -5.81 2.92
C GLU A 101 -18.00 -5.38 1.61
N ALA A 102 -17.27 -6.30 1.00
CA ALA A 102 -16.66 -6.13 -0.32
C ALA A 102 -16.45 -7.49 -1.01
N GLU A 103 -16.39 -7.51 -2.33
CA GLU A 103 -15.92 -8.66 -3.09
C GLU A 103 -14.40 -8.81 -2.96
N THR A 104 -13.70 -7.69 -3.10
CA THR A 104 -12.24 -7.61 -2.98
C THR A 104 -11.87 -6.42 -2.10
N TYR A 105 -10.96 -6.63 -1.17
CA TYR A 105 -10.32 -5.58 -0.40
C TYR A 105 -8.98 -5.25 -1.05
N LEU A 106 -8.76 -3.95 -1.29
CA LEU A 106 -7.50 -3.37 -1.70
C LEU A 106 -6.92 -2.61 -0.51
N MET A 107 -5.85 -3.09 0.08
CA MET A 107 -5.23 -2.44 1.24
C MET A 107 -3.89 -1.83 0.86
N THR A 108 -3.68 -0.57 1.25
CA THR A 108 -2.42 0.15 1.09
C THR A 108 -2.13 1.02 2.32
N HIS A 109 -0.97 1.69 2.33
CA HIS A 109 -0.55 2.57 3.41
C HIS A 109 -0.34 4.00 2.92
N THR A 110 -0.52 4.98 3.82
CA THR A 110 -0.21 6.39 3.55
C THR A 110 1.27 6.62 3.26
N THR A 111 2.12 5.69 3.70
CA THR A 111 3.58 5.72 3.54
C THR A 111 4.06 5.34 2.14
N ASN A 112 3.15 4.92 1.27
CA ASN A 112 3.42 4.61 -0.14
C ASN A 112 2.77 5.67 -1.08
N PRO A 113 3.16 6.95 -0.99
CA PRO A 113 2.47 8.05 -1.69
C PRO A 113 2.63 8.02 -3.22
N LEU A 114 3.62 7.27 -3.72
CA LEU A 114 3.98 7.24 -5.14
C LEU A 114 3.32 6.09 -5.91
N LEU A 115 2.60 5.20 -5.23
CA LEU A 115 1.89 4.10 -5.87
C LEU A 115 0.80 4.64 -6.80
N SER A 116 0.90 4.35 -8.09
CA SER A 116 0.02 4.90 -9.12
C SER A 116 -1.28 4.10 -9.28
N ALA A 117 -2.32 4.76 -9.82
CA ALA A 117 -3.56 4.09 -10.21
C ALA A 117 -3.32 2.99 -11.26
N ALA A 118 -2.41 3.23 -12.22
CA ALA A 118 -2.07 2.26 -13.26
C ALA A 118 -1.48 0.97 -12.68
N THR A 119 -0.59 1.10 -11.68
CA THR A 119 -0.01 -0.06 -10.97
C THR A 119 -1.06 -0.80 -10.15
N MET A 120 -1.94 -0.08 -9.44
CA MET A 120 -3.07 -0.69 -8.71
C MET A 120 -4.00 -1.46 -9.67
N GLN A 121 -4.37 -0.87 -10.81
CA GLN A 121 -5.21 -1.52 -11.83
C GLN A 121 -4.55 -2.78 -12.41
N ALA A 122 -3.24 -2.72 -12.68
CA ALA A 122 -2.50 -3.89 -13.17
C ALA A 122 -2.47 -5.02 -12.13
N ALA A 123 -2.28 -4.69 -10.85
CA ALA A 123 -2.32 -5.64 -9.75
C ALA A 123 -3.72 -6.26 -9.58
N LEU A 124 -4.80 -5.46 -9.65
CA LEU A 124 -6.19 -5.94 -9.63
C LEU A 124 -6.44 -6.93 -10.76
N LYS A 125 -6.07 -6.57 -11.99
CA LYS A 125 -6.22 -7.44 -13.15
C LYS A 125 -5.45 -8.77 -12.99
N ARG A 126 -4.23 -8.74 -12.43
CA ARG A 126 -3.44 -9.94 -12.14
C ARG A 126 -4.12 -10.81 -11.09
N PHE A 127 -4.63 -10.19 -10.02
CA PHE A 127 -5.35 -10.90 -8.96
C PHE A 127 -6.62 -11.58 -9.47
N ASP A 128 -7.46 -10.85 -10.22
CA ASP A 128 -8.70 -11.40 -10.77
C ASP A 128 -8.44 -12.60 -11.70
N ALA A 129 -7.40 -12.51 -12.54
CA ALA A 129 -7.01 -13.62 -13.41
C ALA A 129 -6.56 -14.86 -12.61
N ALA A 130 -5.72 -14.66 -11.57
CA ALA A 130 -5.24 -15.75 -10.73
C ALA A 130 -6.37 -16.36 -9.87
N ARG A 131 -7.28 -15.52 -9.38
CA ARG A 131 -8.46 -15.97 -8.61
C ARG A 131 -9.42 -16.80 -9.48
N ALA A 132 -9.68 -16.35 -10.69
CA ALA A 132 -10.59 -17.04 -11.62
C ALA A 132 -10.12 -18.46 -11.96
N THR A 133 -8.81 -18.72 -11.96
CA THR A 133 -8.22 -20.05 -12.20
C THR A 133 -7.98 -20.86 -10.91
N GLY A 134 -8.21 -20.26 -9.73
CA GLY A 134 -7.87 -20.87 -8.44
C GLY A 134 -6.36 -20.94 -8.17
N GLU A 135 -5.55 -20.23 -8.93
CA GLU A 135 -4.09 -20.09 -8.74
C GLU A 135 -3.77 -19.37 -7.43
N ALA A 136 -4.52 -18.28 -7.14
CA ALA A 136 -4.30 -17.49 -5.94
C ALA A 136 -5.60 -17.09 -5.24
N ASP A 137 -5.51 -16.85 -3.92
CA ASP A 137 -6.59 -16.31 -3.08
C ASP A 137 -6.27 -14.93 -2.49
N SER A 138 -5.04 -14.47 -2.67
CA SER A 138 -4.55 -13.15 -2.30
C SER A 138 -3.39 -12.72 -3.19
N LEU A 139 -3.09 -11.42 -3.20
CA LEU A 139 -1.93 -10.84 -3.87
C LEU A 139 -1.24 -9.85 -2.95
N PHE A 140 0.08 -9.83 -2.96
CA PHE A 140 0.88 -8.79 -2.32
C PHE A 140 2.00 -8.31 -3.24
N THR A 141 2.43 -7.07 -3.01
CA THR A 141 3.45 -6.44 -3.86
C THR A 141 4.85 -6.65 -3.33
N VAL A 142 5.79 -6.73 -4.27
CA VAL A 142 7.20 -7.03 -4.00
C VAL A 142 8.13 -6.17 -4.84
N ASN A 143 9.35 -6.00 -4.32
CA ASN A 143 10.52 -5.58 -5.08
C ASN A 143 11.30 -6.82 -5.51
N ARG A 144 11.65 -6.91 -6.79
CA ARG A 144 12.58 -7.93 -7.27
C ARG A 144 14.01 -7.48 -6.99
N VAL A 145 14.74 -8.25 -6.19
CA VAL A 145 16.10 -7.94 -5.75
C VAL A 145 17.07 -8.99 -6.29
N GLN A 146 18.05 -8.55 -7.06
CA GLN A 146 19.15 -9.39 -7.55
C GLN A 146 20.48 -8.78 -7.13
N THR A 147 20.89 -9.09 -5.89
CA THR A 147 22.14 -8.60 -5.28
C THR A 147 22.74 -9.67 -4.38
N ARG A 148 23.94 -9.43 -3.87
CA ARG A 148 24.63 -10.33 -2.95
C ARG A 148 24.28 -9.98 -1.52
N PHE A 149 23.77 -10.95 -0.78
CA PHE A 149 23.47 -10.81 0.64
C PHE A 149 24.50 -11.51 1.50
N TYR A 150 24.83 -10.89 2.61
CA TYR A 150 25.68 -11.41 3.66
C TYR A 150 24.95 -11.35 5.01
N ARG A 151 25.30 -12.28 5.93
CA ARG A 151 24.92 -12.17 7.32
C ARG A 151 25.83 -11.19 8.06
N GLU A 152 25.47 -10.83 9.27
CA GLU A 152 26.25 -9.92 10.14
C GLU A 152 27.69 -10.42 10.37
N ASP A 153 27.90 -11.73 10.42
CA ASP A 153 29.19 -12.37 10.57
C ASP A 153 30.06 -12.40 9.29
N GLY A 154 29.57 -11.77 8.19
CA GLY A 154 30.23 -11.75 6.89
C GLY A 154 30.04 -13.02 6.06
N SER A 155 29.27 -14.01 6.52
CA SER A 155 29.01 -15.21 5.71
C SER A 155 28.03 -14.91 4.56
N PRO A 156 28.30 -15.40 3.33
CA PRO A 156 27.43 -15.20 2.19
C PRO A 156 26.10 -15.95 2.36
N VAL A 157 25.02 -15.41 1.75
CA VAL A 157 23.68 -16.00 1.84
C VAL A 157 23.26 -16.64 0.52
N ASN A 158 23.37 -15.92 -0.59
CA ASN A 158 22.79 -16.32 -1.88
C ASN A 158 23.83 -16.40 -3.03
N HIS A 159 25.11 -16.47 -2.70
CA HIS A 159 26.18 -16.54 -3.69
C HIS A 159 27.43 -17.23 -3.11
N ASP A 160 28.33 -17.67 -3.97
CA ASP A 160 29.69 -18.13 -3.62
C ASP A 160 30.68 -16.96 -3.89
N PRO A 161 31.39 -16.46 -2.85
CA PRO A 161 32.43 -15.44 -3.07
C PRO A 161 33.61 -15.89 -3.94
N ALA A 162 33.83 -17.19 -4.07
CA ALA A 162 34.86 -17.76 -4.93
C ALA A 162 34.43 -17.78 -6.40
N GLU A 163 33.14 -17.73 -6.70
CA GLU A 163 32.56 -17.70 -8.04
C GLU A 163 31.81 -16.36 -8.28
N LEU A 164 32.51 -15.37 -8.83
CA LEU A 164 31.98 -14.04 -9.08
C LEU A 164 31.11 -14.01 -10.35
N ILE A 165 29.90 -14.58 -10.28
CA ILE A 165 28.89 -14.40 -11.33
C ILE A 165 28.30 -12.98 -11.27
N ARG A 166 27.77 -12.49 -12.40
CA ARG A 166 27.14 -11.16 -12.46
C ARG A 166 25.89 -11.13 -11.57
N THR A 167 25.59 -10.01 -10.96
CA THR A 167 24.42 -9.88 -10.07
C THR A 167 23.11 -10.22 -10.79
N GLN A 168 22.98 -9.86 -12.06
CA GLN A 168 21.81 -10.18 -12.89
C GLN A 168 21.61 -11.67 -13.20
N ASP A 169 22.62 -12.51 -12.94
CA ASP A 169 22.57 -13.96 -13.12
C ASP A 169 22.33 -14.70 -11.79
N LEU A 170 22.28 -13.96 -10.67
CA LEU A 170 21.85 -14.52 -9.38
C LEU A 170 20.37 -14.88 -9.39
N GLU A 171 19.98 -15.86 -8.59
CA GLU A 171 18.58 -16.14 -8.32
C GLU A 171 17.90 -14.89 -7.74
N PRO A 172 16.78 -14.40 -8.33
CA PRO A 172 16.09 -13.24 -7.80
C PRO A 172 15.40 -13.57 -6.47
N TRP A 173 15.50 -12.65 -5.52
CA TRP A 173 14.74 -12.66 -4.30
C TRP A 173 13.64 -11.60 -4.40
N PHE A 174 12.60 -11.77 -3.60
CA PHE A 174 11.45 -10.87 -3.61
C PHE A 174 11.24 -10.32 -2.20
N GLU A 175 11.40 -9.01 -2.08
CA GLU A 175 11.17 -8.27 -0.85
C GLU A 175 9.71 -7.81 -0.79
N GLU A 176 8.97 -8.15 0.26
CA GLU A 176 7.65 -7.58 0.51
C GLU A 176 7.79 -6.07 0.76
N ASN A 177 7.23 -5.24 -0.13
CA ASN A 177 7.41 -3.79 -0.08
C ASN A 177 6.22 -3.03 0.55
N SER A 178 5.24 -3.74 1.03
CA SER A 178 4.06 -3.20 1.72
C SER A 178 3.23 -2.18 0.94
N ASN A 179 3.40 -2.07 -0.38
CA ASN A 179 2.67 -1.09 -1.19
C ASN A 179 1.19 -1.43 -1.33
N LEU A 180 0.88 -2.70 -1.64
CA LEU A 180 -0.49 -3.11 -1.96
C LEU A 180 -0.74 -4.56 -1.55
N TYR A 181 -1.93 -4.80 -1.04
CA TYR A 181 -2.46 -6.13 -0.76
C TYR A 181 -3.87 -6.26 -1.32
N LEU A 182 -4.15 -7.36 -2.00
CA LEU A 182 -5.48 -7.71 -2.50
C LEU A 182 -5.90 -9.04 -1.87
N PHE A 183 -7.08 -9.07 -1.29
CA PHE A 183 -7.61 -10.25 -0.63
C PHE A 183 -9.15 -10.22 -0.60
N THR A 184 -9.76 -11.34 -0.29
CA THR A 184 -11.20 -11.46 -0.08
C THR A 184 -11.51 -11.70 1.39
N ARG A 185 -12.78 -11.55 1.79
CA ARG A 185 -13.23 -11.94 3.14
C ARG A 185 -12.90 -13.40 3.43
N ASP A 186 -13.11 -14.28 2.45
CA ASP A 186 -12.89 -15.73 2.59
C ASP A 186 -11.41 -16.08 2.74
N SER A 187 -10.51 -15.41 1.97
CA SER A 187 -9.07 -15.64 2.13
C SER A 187 -8.57 -15.12 3.47
N PHE A 188 -9.02 -13.93 3.90
CA PHE A 188 -8.69 -13.36 5.19
C PHE A 188 -9.14 -14.28 6.35
N ALA A 189 -10.38 -14.78 6.31
CA ALA A 189 -10.92 -15.65 7.35
C ALA A 189 -10.17 -17.00 7.52
N LYS A 190 -9.45 -17.45 6.48
CA LYS A 190 -8.66 -18.70 6.55
C LYS A 190 -7.32 -18.54 7.24
N THR A 191 -6.75 -17.33 7.22
CA THR A 191 -5.38 -17.08 7.72
C THR A 191 -5.32 -16.03 8.81
N ASP A 192 -6.44 -15.35 9.09
CA ASP A 192 -6.51 -14.14 9.93
C ASP A 192 -5.50 -13.06 9.48
N ALA A 193 -5.23 -13.00 8.16
CA ALA A 193 -4.21 -12.12 7.60
C ALA A 193 -4.57 -11.64 6.18
N ARG A 194 -3.98 -10.50 5.79
CA ARG A 194 -4.07 -9.92 4.46
C ARG A 194 -3.39 -10.76 3.36
N ILE A 195 -2.49 -11.66 3.76
CA ILE A 195 -1.88 -12.66 2.87
C ILE A 195 -2.57 -13.99 3.14
N GLY A 196 -3.25 -14.51 2.15
CA GLY A 196 -4.04 -15.74 2.23
C GLY A 196 -3.18 -17.02 2.17
N ALA A 197 -3.83 -18.15 2.01
CA ALA A 197 -3.17 -19.46 1.97
C ALA A 197 -2.48 -19.75 0.62
N LYS A 198 -2.91 -19.08 -0.45
CA LYS A 198 -2.33 -19.20 -1.79
C LYS A 198 -2.03 -17.79 -2.35
N PRO A 199 -1.01 -17.11 -1.86
CA PRO A 199 -0.68 -15.78 -2.34
C PRO A 199 -0.01 -15.80 -3.72
N THR A 200 -0.27 -14.78 -4.55
CA THR A 200 0.55 -14.45 -5.71
C THR A 200 1.28 -13.14 -5.48
N MET A 201 2.46 -12.99 -6.07
CA MET A 201 3.25 -11.76 -6.00
C MET A 201 3.01 -10.88 -7.22
N PHE A 202 3.12 -9.56 -7.00
CA PHE A 202 3.12 -8.55 -8.05
C PHE A 202 4.31 -7.62 -7.86
N GLU A 203 5.18 -7.55 -8.87
CA GLU A 203 6.36 -6.67 -8.85
C GLU A 203 5.94 -5.24 -9.17
N THR A 204 6.22 -4.28 -8.27
CA THR A 204 5.93 -2.87 -8.47
C THR A 204 7.10 -2.15 -9.14
N PRO A 205 6.84 -1.07 -9.92
CA PRO A 205 7.90 -0.22 -10.43
C PRO A 205 8.76 0.34 -9.28
N PRO A 206 10.11 0.32 -9.39
CA PRO A 206 10.99 0.76 -8.29
C PRO A 206 10.74 2.19 -7.79
N LEU A 207 10.33 3.11 -8.68
CA LEU A 207 10.04 4.49 -8.28
C LEU A 207 8.72 4.64 -7.51
N GLU A 208 7.83 3.66 -7.61
CA GLU A 208 6.54 3.63 -6.89
C GLU A 208 6.61 2.88 -5.57
N SER A 209 7.71 2.15 -5.31
CA SER A 209 7.83 1.25 -4.15
C SER A 209 8.56 1.85 -2.95
N VAL A 210 8.74 3.17 -2.92
CA VAL A 210 9.33 3.84 -1.75
C VAL A 210 8.32 3.87 -0.61
N ASP A 211 8.68 3.23 0.51
CA ASP A 211 7.94 3.29 1.77
C ASP A 211 8.60 4.32 2.71
N ILE A 212 7.82 5.28 3.19
CA ILE A 212 8.33 6.35 4.06
C ILE A 212 8.32 5.88 5.52
N ASP A 213 9.46 5.43 6.01
CA ASP A 213 9.61 5.01 7.39
C ASP A 213 10.38 6.01 8.26
N GLY A 214 11.32 6.74 7.68
CA GLY A 214 12.17 7.70 8.34
C GLY A 214 12.37 9.00 7.55
N PRO A 215 13.24 9.89 8.03
CA PRO A 215 13.53 11.15 7.36
C PRO A 215 14.22 11.01 6.01
N ASP A 216 15.03 9.98 5.82
CA ASP A 216 15.77 9.76 4.56
C ASP A 216 14.81 9.27 3.46
N GLU A 217 13.95 8.30 3.76
CA GLU A 217 12.91 7.86 2.83
C GLU A 217 11.92 8.98 2.54
N TRP A 218 11.62 9.85 3.53
CA TRP A 218 10.81 11.06 3.28
C TRP A 218 11.44 11.96 2.22
N ALA A 219 12.74 12.26 2.35
CA ALA A 219 13.45 13.13 1.41
C ALA A 219 13.50 12.52 0.00
N ILE A 220 13.75 11.20 -0.09
CA ILE A 220 13.78 10.47 -1.36
C ILE A 220 12.39 10.50 -2.02
N ALA A 221 11.35 10.12 -1.30
CA ALA A 221 9.98 10.08 -1.83
C ALA A 221 9.49 11.46 -2.25
N GLU A 222 9.80 12.53 -1.47
CA GLU A 222 9.41 13.91 -1.80
C GLU A 222 10.13 14.42 -3.06
N ALA A 223 11.42 14.09 -3.22
CA ALA A 223 12.17 14.43 -4.44
C ALA A 223 11.57 13.73 -5.67
N LEU A 224 11.20 12.44 -5.57
CA LEU A 224 10.54 11.71 -6.64
C LEU A 224 9.17 12.29 -6.97
N ALA A 225 8.35 12.62 -5.97
CA ALA A 225 7.04 13.25 -6.17
C ALA A 225 7.14 14.60 -6.90
N LEU A 226 8.13 15.41 -6.54
CA LEU A 226 8.40 16.70 -7.19
C LEU A 226 8.89 16.51 -8.64
N TYR A 227 9.75 15.53 -8.87
CA TYR A 227 10.24 15.19 -10.21
C TYR A 227 9.10 14.74 -11.13
N GLU A 228 8.22 13.85 -10.70
CA GLU A 228 7.07 13.41 -11.50
C GLU A 228 6.10 14.55 -11.82
N ARG A 229 5.91 15.48 -10.89
CA ARG A 229 5.09 16.70 -11.14
C ARG A 229 5.72 17.63 -12.17
N LEU A 230 7.04 17.75 -12.19
CA LEU A 230 7.75 18.55 -13.20
C LEU A 230 7.63 17.89 -14.57
N ARG A 231 7.85 16.59 -14.66
CA ARG A 231 7.68 15.84 -15.93
C ARG A 231 6.27 15.97 -16.51
N ALA A 232 5.24 15.85 -15.66
CA ALA A 232 3.86 15.98 -16.12
C ALA A 232 3.59 17.36 -16.74
N ARG A 233 4.11 18.43 -16.12
CA ARG A 233 3.97 19.81 -16.66
C ARG A 233 4.70 20.02 -17.98
N GLU A 234 5.89 19.44 -18.14
CA GLU A 234 6.64 19.52 -19.41
C GLU A 234 5.86 18.86 -20.54
N LEU A 235 5.27 17.70 -20.30
CA LEU A 235 4.44 16.98 -21.29
C LEU A 235 3.16 17.76 -21.68
N GLU A 236 2.57 18.50 -20.75
CA GLU A 236 1.39 19.34 -21.01
C GLU A 236 1.74 20.61 -21.82
N THR A 237 2.99 21.09 -21.73
CA THR A 237 3.45 22.27 -22.49
C THR A 237 3.91 21.93 -23.90
N ASP A 238 4.25 20.68 -24.16
CA ASP A 238 4.71 20.21 -25.48
C ASP A 238 3.56 19.61 -26.34
N ALA A 239 2.32 19.54 -25.80
CA ALA A 239 1.12 19.02 -26.47
C ALA A 239 0.20 20.13 -26.94
#